data_70d086ad51c915842ee025571f3f4bd7
#
_entry.id   70d086ad51c915842ee025571f3f4bd7
#
_cell.length_a   1.000
_cell.length_b   1.000
_cell.length_c   1.000
_cell.angle_alpha   90.00
_cell.angle_beta   90.00
_cell.angle_gamma   90.00
#
_symmetry.space_group_name_H-M   'P 1'
#
loop_
_entity.id
_entity.type
_entity.pdbx_description
1 polymer ?
#
loop_
_entity_poly.entity_id
_entity_poly.type
_entity_poly.pdbx_seq_one_letter_code
_entity_poly.pdbx_strand_id
1 'polypeptide(L)'
;MKKKLRTWLAGVRSAFPTAFSPYWHMLPLARMKTLLSGYFFIGAAGGFAFDLLQLNASRVGGGFFWPVLVGTGATALRAAGIKKFRLIPLLFLLIVLTVWLGYWASHVSPPLPVPVAVRRRVLFDAIGILVGIGFGTRFLLFFAGTEGLASIRMQTELSLAHGIQATLVPTISYQNASFELYGKSIPSTEMGGDLIDVIESDGGLVAYVADISGHGLPAGQLMGMLKTAIRLAVQLRQAPVAALESVDRVLADLKEREMFATLALLRFDGSGETEYALAGHPPILHYRHGSKDTARLSMEQLPLGLIPGGSYASKRVIFSPRDLFLMVTDGITEVANARDEEFGLTRLQELLTRHATKALPEIWDLTMQEVRQYGLQQDDQSLLLLRVLDPAIPLAT
;
A
#
# COMPACT_ATOMS: atom_id res chain seq x y z
N MET A 1 23.55 -10.56 34.67
CA MET A 1 22.32 -9.79 34.69
C MET A 1 21.90 -9.24 33.31
N LYS A 2 22.77 -8.55 32.57
CA LYS A 2 22.48 -7.95 31.23
C LYS A 2 22.05 -8.97 30.14
N LYS A 3 22.59 -10.22 30.16
CA LYS A 3 22.24 -11.27 29.16
C LYS A 3 20.85 -11.85 29.41
N LYS A 4 20.42 -12.06 30.64
CA LYS A 4 19.06 -12.52 30.99
C LYS A 4 18.00 -11.46 30.70
N LEU A 5 18.33 -10.16 30.83
CA LEU A 5 17.41 -9.08 30.48
C LEU A 5 17.21 -8.98 28.96
N ARG A 6 18.27 -9.20 28.15
CA ARG A 6 18.19 -9.21 26.68
C ARG A 6 17.38 -10.39 26.16
N THR A 7 17.54 -11.58 26.72
CA THR A 7 16.74 -12.76 26.34
C THR A 7 15.28 -12.63 26.77
N TRP A 8 15.00 -12.04 27.92
CA TRP A 8 13.64 -11.73 28.36
C TRP A 8 12.98 -10.68 27.46
N LEU A 9 13.70 -9.61 27.09
CA LEU A 9 13.22 -8.59 26.16
C LEU A 9 13.02 -9.13 24.74
N ALA A 10 13.84 -10.08 24.29
CA ALA A 10 13.67 -10.75 23.01
C ALA A 10 12.44 -11.67 23.01
N GLY A 11 12.21 -12.43 24.09
CA GLY A 11 11.01 -13.25 24.27
C GLY A 11 9.72 -12.44 24.37
N VAL A 12 9.79 -11.24 24.99
CA VAL A 12 8.66 -10.29 25.04
C VAL A 12 8.40 -9.67 23.66
N ARG A 13 9.44 -9.45 22.85
CA ARG A 13 9.29 -8.99 21.46
C ARG A 13 8.65 -10.02 20.54
N SER A 14 8.96 -11.31 20.71
CA SER A 14 8.43 -12.38 19.86
C SER A 14 7.00 -12.80 20.23
N ALA A 15 6.60 -12.59 21.49
CA ALA A 15 5.24 -12.92 21.96
C ALA A 15 4.16 -11.92 21.54
N PHE A 16 4.54 -10.77 20.99
CA PHE A 16 3.61 -9.77 20.50
C PHE A 16 4.03 -9.36 19.08
N PRO A 17 3.39 -9.94 18.06
CA PRO A 17 3.62 -9.50 16.68
C PRO A 17 3.39 -8.00 16.59
N THR A 18 4.25 -7.35 15.87
CA THR A 18 4.35 -5.89 15.68
C THR A 18 3.12 -5.32 14.96
N ALA A 19 1.97 -5.44 15.58
CA ALA A 19 0.71 -4.85 15.13
C ALA A 19 0.63 -3.34 15.42
N PHE A 20 1.77 -2.68 15.60
CA PHE A 20 1.84 -1.22 15.65
C PHE A 20 2.71 -0.73 14.51
N SER A 21 2.01 -0.51 13.46
CA SER A 21 2.28 0.21 12.24
C SER A 21 3.22 1.41 12.44
N PRO A 22 4.03 1.75 11.41
CA PRO A 22 4.75 3.00 11.27
C PRO A 22 3.91 4.27 11.49
N TYR A 23 2.59 4.13 11.58
CA TYR A 23 1.58 5.15 11.85
C TYR A 23 1.94 6.12 13.01
N TRP A 24 2.54 5.63 14.12
CA TRP A 24 2.90 6.49 15.25
C TRP A 24 4.01 7.49 14.92
N HIS A 25 4.86 7.18 13.93
CA HIS A 25 5.92 8.07 13.45
C HIS A 25 5.37 9.14 12.49
N MET A 26 4.20 8.91 11.91
CA MET A 26 3.54 9.83 10.97
C MET A 26 2.58 10.81 11.65
N LEU A 27 2.27 10.62 12.95
CA LEU A 27 1.38 11.51 13.69
C LEU A 27 2.00 12.90 13.86
N PRO A 28 1.30 14.00 13.48
CA PRO A 28 1.74 15.36 13.74
C PRO A 28 1.97 15.59 15.25
N LEU A 29 3.02 16.32 15.60
CA LEU A 29 3.41 16.63 17.00
C LEU A 29 2.23 17.20 17.81
N ALA A 30 1.35 18.01 17.17
CA ALA A 30 0.18 18.59 17.84
C ALA A 30 -0.79 17.51 18.33
N ARG A 31 -0.99 16.43 17.55
CA ARG A 31 -1.90 15.33 17.87
C ARG A 31 -1.30 14.35 18.87
N MET A 32 0.00 14.13 18.79
CA MET A 32 0.74 13.38 19.81
C MET A 32 0.66 14.03 21.20
N LYS A 33 0.64 15.38 21.27
CA LYS A 33 0.44 16.12 22.53
C LYS A 33 -0.90 15.76 23.19
N THR A 34 -2.00 15.64 22.42
CA THR A 34 -3.32 15.28 22.96
C THR A 34 -3.30 13.91 23.61
N LEU A 35 -2.71 12.91 22.95
CA LEU A 35 -2.56 11.56 23.49
C LEU A 35 -1.73 11.55 24.76
N LEU A 36 -0.58 12.22 24.75
CA LEU A 36 0.34 12.31 25.88
C LEU A 36 -0.30 13.04 27.07
N SER A 37 -1.11 14.09 26.81
CA SER A 37 -1.91 14.76 27.86
C SER A 37 -2.89 13.81 28.53
N GLY A 38 -3.57 12.95 27.76
CA GLY A 38 -4.46 11.92 28.32
C GLY A 38 -3.72 11.00 29.30
N TYR A 39 -2.55 10.50 28.92
CA TYR A 39 -1.73 9.65 29.77
C TYR A 39 -1.21 10.38 31.02
N PHE A 40 -0.84 11.68 30.87
CA PHE A 40 -0.40 12.49 32.00
C PHE A 40 -1.49 12.63 33.05
N PHE A 41 -2.71 12.99 32.65
CA PHE A 41 -3.82 13.17 33.59
C PHE A 41 -4.26 11.88 34.27
N ILE A 42 -4.29 10.75 33.56
CA ILE A 42 -4.59 9.45 34.16
C ILE A 42 -3.47 9.04 35.14
N GLY A 43 -2.21 9.25 34.76
CA GLY A 43 -1.09 8.98 35.65
C GLY A 43 -1.11 9.88 36.87
N ALA A 44 -1.45 11.17 36.74
CA ALA A 44 -1.59 12.11 37.85
C ALA A 44 -2.72 11.67 38.81
N ALA A 45 -3.86 11.20 38.30
CA ALA A 45 -4.93 10.62 39.13
C ALA A 45 -4.43 9.42 39.94
N GLY A 46 -3.59 8.53 39.33
CA GLY A 46 -2.92 7.44 40.05
C GLY A 46 -1.97 7.94 41.14
N GLY A 47 -1.26 9.05 40.92
CA GLY A 47 -0.41 9.70 41.91
C GLY A 47 -1.20 10.25 43.10
N PHE A 48 -2.34 10.89 42.87
CA PHE A 48 -3.25 11.33 43.93
C PHE A 48 -3.79 10.13 44.72
N ALA A 49 -4.15 9.04 44.07
CA ALA A 49 -4.60 7.81 44.73
C ALA A 49 -3.47 7.22 45.60
N PHE A 50 -2.22 7.27 45.15
CA PHE A 50 -1.08 6.81 45.91
C PHE A 50 -0.81 7.71 47.14
N ASP A 51 -0.95 9.04 46.99
CA ASP A 51 -0.80 9.96 48.13
C ASP A 51 -1.89 9.73 49.18
N LEU A 52 -3.14 9.44 48.73
CA LEU A 52 -4.25 9.10 49.59
C LEU A 52 -4.00 7.80 50.41
N LEU A 53 -3.30 6.83 49.85
CA LEU A 53 -2.92 5.59 50.58
C LEU A 53 -1.79 5.78 51.59
N GLN A 54 -0.96 6.81 51.41
CA GLN A 54 0.16 7.12 52.32
C GLN A 54 -0.21 8.10 53.46
N LEU A 55 -1.47 8.07 53.93
CA LEU A 55 -1.95 8.93 54.99
C LEU A 55 -1.19 8.72 56.32
N ASN A 56 0.07 9.04 56.36
CA ASN A 56 0.84 9.09 57.56
C ASN A 56 0.92 10.57 58.04
N ALA A 57 0.31 10.84 59.18
CA ALA A 57 0.03 12.19 59.71
C ALA A 57 1.26 13.13 59.87
N SER A 58 2.45 12.65 59.60
CA SER A 58 3.71 13.40 59.81
C SER A 58 4.30 14.07 58.56
N ARG A 59 3.74 13.91 57.37
CA ARG A 59 4.27 14.51 56.12
C ARG A 59 3.23 15.35 55.38
N VAL A 60 3.13 16.60 55.74
CA VAL A 60 2.16 17.57 55.13
C VAL A 60 2.67 18.17 53.79
N GLY A 61 3.83 17.74 53.25
CA GLY A 61 4.52 18.44 52.17
C GLY A 61 4.46 17.79 50.77
N GLY A 62 3.74 16.68 50.55
CA GLY A 62 3.89 15.88 49.35
C GLY A 62 2.75 15.95 48.28
N GLY A 63 1.75 16.79 48.49
CA GLY A 63 0.44 16.73 47.73
C GLY A 63 0.52 16.79 46.21
N PHE A 64 1.57 17.36 45.61
CA PHE A 64 1.73 17.37 44.14
C PHE A 64 2.87 16.51 43.63
N PHE A 65 3.75 16.03 44.52
CA PHE A 65 4.95 15.28 44.10
C PHE A 65 4.59 13.97 43.38
N TRP A 66 3.75 13.16 43.99
CA TRP A 66 3.35 11.86 43.45
C TRP A 66 2.51 11.97 42.19
N PRO A 67 1.48 12.86 42.10
CA PRO A 67 0.73 13.07 40.87
C PRO A 67 1.59 13.49 39.67
N VAL A 68 2.51 14.41 39.88
CA VAL A 68 3.44 14.85 38.84
C VAL A 68 4.42 13.72 38.45
N LEU A 69 4.99 12.99 39.40
CA LEU A 69 5.92 11.92 39.13
C LEU A 69 5.25 10.75 38.36
N VAL A 70 4.09 10.29 38.79
CA VAL A 70 3.37 9.17 38.16
C VAL A 70 2.80 9.61 36.80
N GLY A 71 2.28 10.84 36.69
CA GLY A 71 1.80 11.38 35.45
C GLY A 71 2.88 11.55 34.37
N THR A 72 4.04 12.10 34.76
CA THR A 72 5.21 12.22 33.87
C THR A 72 5.80 10.86 33.52
N GLY A 73 5.86 9.93 34.48
CA GLY A 73 6.28 8.56 34.24
C GLY A 73 5.40 7.82 33.25
N ALA A 74 4.08 7.90 33.38
CA ALA A 74 3.14 7.29 32.44
C ALA A 74 3.29 7.87 31.04
N THR A 75 3.48 9.20 30.94
CA THR A 75 3.71 9.90 29.67
C THR A 75 5.04 9.49 29.04
N ALA A 76 6.13 9.43 29.82
CA ALA A 76 7.45 9.02 29.35
C ALA A 76 7.49 7.57 28.89
N LEU A 77 6.84 6.65 29.62
CA LEU A 77 6.71 5.25 29.24
C LEU A 77 5.97 5.10 27.88
N ARG A 78 4.97 5.93 27.66
CA ARG A 78 4.25 5.91 26.37
C ARG A 78 5.08 6.52 25.25
N ALA A 79 5.76 7.64 25.49
CA ALA A 79 6.65 8.30 24.54
C ALA A 79 7.84 7.41 24.14
N ALA A 80 8.36 6.62 25.08
CA ALA A 80 9.43 5.65 24.82
C ALA A 80 9.00 4.42 23.99
N GLY A 81 7.77 4.38 23.52
CA GLY A 81 7.30 3.33 22.62
C GLY A 81 6.95 2.01 23.30
N ILE A 82 6.67 2.00 24.62
CA ILE A 82 6.11 0.84 25.29
C ILE A 82 4.65 0.67 24.88
N LYS A 83 4.46 0.01 23.76
CA LYS A 83 3.24 -0.20 22.96
C LYS A 83 2.25 -1.18 23.61
N LYS A 84 1.86 -0.99 24.86
CA LYS A 84 0.91 -1.92 25.47
C LYS A 84 -0.38 -1.22 25.90
N PHE A 85 -1.26 -0.92 24.95
CA PHE A 85 -2.67 -0.57 25.21
C PHE A 85 -3.38 -1.58 26.14
N ARG A 86 -2.91 -2.83 26.17
CA ARG A 86 -3.42 -3.90 27.06
C ARG A 86 -3.10 -3.65 28.55
N LEU A 87 -2.19 -2.73 28.89
CA LEU A 87 -1.91 -2.38 30.29
C LEU A 87 -2.82 -1.28 30.82
N ILE A 88 -3.54 -0.53 29.98
CA ILE A 88 -4.49 0.50 30.42
C ILE A 88 -5.63 -0.11 31.25
N PRO A 89 -6.29 -1.19 30.83
CA PRO A 89 -7.31 -1.87 31.67
C PRO A 89 -6.73 -2.40 32.98
N LEU A 90 -5.49 -2.90 32.96
CA LEU A 90 -4.83 -3.40 34.16
C LEU A 90 -4.49 -2.25 35.14
N LEU A 91 -4.04 -1.11 34.64
CA LEU A 91 -3.78 0.08 35.44
C LEU A 91 -5.09 0.63 36.04
N PHE A 92 -6.14 0.66 35.27
CA PHE A 92 -7.49 1.05 35.72
C PHE A 92 -8.03 0.08 36.76
N LEU A 93 -7.89 -1.22 36.55
CA LEU A 93 -8.26 -2.27 37.52
C LEU A 93 -7.47 -2.09 38.83
N LEU A 94 -6.18 -1.77 38.75
CA LEU A 94 -5.31 -1.56 39.92
C LEU A 94 -5.75 -0.32 40.72
N ILE A 95 -6.14 0.76 40.02
CA ILE A 95 -6.68 1.96 40.64
C ILE A 95 -8.01 1.67 41.32
N VAL A 96 -8.93 0.97 40.62
CA VAL A 96 -10.22 0.57 41.18
C VAL A 96 -10.05 -0.33 42.39
N LEU A 97 -9.13 -1.30 42.30
CA LEU A 97 -8.82 -2.23 43.42
C LEU A 97 -8.24 -1.49 44.63
N THR A 98 -7.34 -0.52 44.41
CA THR A 98 -6.77 0.28 45.50
C THR A 98 -7.81 1.20 46.14
N VAL A 99 -8.69 1.82 45.38
CA VAL A 99 -9.81 2.60 45.91
C VAL A 99 -10.79 1.70 46.68
N TRP A 100 -11.11 0.51 46.17
CA TRP A 100 -11.98 -0.47 46.83
C TRP A 100 -11.38 -1.00 48.12
N LEU A 101 -10.07 -1.34 48.13
CA LEU A 101 -9.35 -1.76 49.33
C LEU A 101 -9.29 -0.65 50.37
N GLY A 102 -9.09 0.61 49.95
CA GLY A 102 -9.12 1.77 50.84
C GLY A 102 -10.51 1.99 51.46
N TYR A 103 -11.55 1.87 50.65
CA TYR A 103 -12.95 1.94 51.11
C TYR A 103 -13.26 0.81 52.10
N TRP A 104 -12.91 -0.44 51.79
CA TRP A 104 -13.10 -1.60 52.66
C TRP A 104 -12.35 -1.44 53.98
N ALA A 105 -11.08 -1.00 53.96
CA ALA A 105 -10.27 -0.78 55.15
C ALA A 105 -10.87 0.33 56.03
N SER A 106 -11.49 1.37 55.47
CA SER A 106 -12.18 2.43 56.23
C SER A 106 -13.45 1.99 56.91
N HIS A 107 -14.10 0.93 56.43
CA HIS A 107 -15.32 0.38 57.03
C HIS A 107 -15.07 -0.67 58.13
N VAL A 108 -13.88 -1.24 58.19
CA VAL A 108 -13.47 -2.26 59.15
C VAL A 108 -12.86 -1.60 60.43
N SER A 109 -12.40 -0.34 60.29
CA SER A 109 -11.79 0.40 61.41
C SER A 109 -12.79 1.31 62.12
N PRO A 110 -12.82 1.39 63.48
CA PRO A 110 -13.68 2.32 64.18
C PRO A 110 -13.35 3.75 63.80
N PRO A 111 -14.32 4.68 63.73
CA PRO A 111 -14.08 6.06 63.33
C PRO A 111 -13.17 6.78 64.32
N LEU A 112 -11.91 6.90 63.98
CA LEU A 112 -10.97 7.75 64.68
C LEU A 112 -11.30 9.23 64.37
N PRO A 113 -11.16 10.16 65.37
CA PRO A 113 -11.35 11.58 65.12
C PRO A 113 -10.26 12.05 64.17
N VAL A 114 -10.65 12.29 62.88
CA VAL A 114 -9.75 12.71 61.81
C VAL A 114 -9.42 14.18 61.97
N PRO A 115 -8.15 14.59 62.11
CA PRO A 115 -7.74 15.99 62.18
C PRO A 115 -8.19 16.75 60.93
N VAL A 116 -8.58 18.02 61.08
CA VAL A 116 -9.05 18.87 59.94
C VAL A 116 -8.10 18.93 58.81
N ALA A 117 -6.76 18.91 59.08
CA ALA A 117 -5.73 18.85 58.06
C ALA A 117 -5.76 17.62 57.21
N VAL A 118 -5.99 16.41 57.79
CA VAL A 118 -6.14 15.14 57.06
C VAL A 118 -7.38 15.12 56.22
N ARG A 119 -8.51 15.62 56.76
CA ARG A 119 -9.78 15.74 55.97
C ARG A 119 -9.64 16.64 54.75
N ARG A 120 -8.92 17.81 54.86
CA ARG A 120 -8.67 18.68 53.72
C ARG A 120 -7.77 17.99 52.67
N ARG A 121 -6.78 17.26 53.06
CA ARG A 121 -5.88 16.51 52.18
C ARG A 121 -6.67 15.41 51.41
N VAL A 122 -7.45 14.59 52.10
CA VAL A 122 -8.29 13.57 51.47
C VAL A 122 -9.24 14.16 50.46
N LEU A 123 -9.85 15.32 50.78
CA LEU A 123 -10.75 16.02 49.83
C LEU A 123 -9.98 16.51 48.59
N PHE A 124 -8.78 17.05 48.80
CA PHE A 124 -7.91 17.52 47.71
C PHE A 124 -7.51 16.37 46.78
N ASP A 125 -7.06 15.24 47.33
CA ASP A 125 -6.66 14.06 46.57
C ASP A 125 -7.86 13.45 45.81
N ALA A 126 -9.03 13.37 46.46
CA ALA A 126 -10.25 12.89 45.80
C ALA A 126 -10.67 13.78 44.62
N ILE A 127 -10.59 15.10 44.77
CA ILE A 127 -10.85 16.04 43.67
C ILE A 127 -9.79 15.85 42.57
N GLY A 128 -8.52 15.70 42.91
CA GLY A 128 -7.44 15.45 41.97
C GLY A 128 -7.61 14.18 41.14
N ILE A 129 -8.08 13.10 41.79
CA ILE A 129 -8.40 11.83 41.11
C ILE A 129 -9.55 12.04 40.10
N LEU A 130 -10.66 12.66 40.53
CA LEU A 130 -11.82 12.90 39.66
C LEU A 130 -11.47 13.79 38.47
N VAL A 131 -10.74 14.87 38.70
CA VAL A 131 -10.27 15.79 37.66
C VAL A 131 -9.31 15.08 36.70
N GLY A 132 -8.35 14.33 37.25
CA GLY A 132 -7.38 13.59 36.45
C GLY A 132 -8.03 12.54 35.57
N ILE A 133 -8.96 11.76 36.10
CA ILE A 133 -9.73 10.77 35.31
C ILE A 133 -10.59 11.47 34.25
N GLY A 134 -11.31 12.54 34.64
CA GLY A 134 -12.18 13.28 33.73
C GLY A 134 -11.42 13.88 32.52
N PHE A 135 -10.35 14.63 32.78
CA PHE A 135 -9.53 15.20 31.71
C PHE A 135 -8.79 14.10 30.92
N GLY A 136 -8.22 13.11 31.60
CA GLY A 136 -7.53 12.03 30.94
C GLY A 136 -8.43 11.24 29.98
N THR A 137 -9.61 10.87 30.43
CA THR A 137 -10.62 10.19 29.61
C THR A 137 -11.06 11.07 28.44
N ARG A 138 -11.32 12.37 28.68
CA ARG A 138 -11.69 13.29 27.62
C ARG A 138 -10.62 13.40 26.55
N PHE A 139 -9.35 13.53 26.91
CA PHE A 139 -8.25 13.59 25.93
C PHE A 139 -8.11 12.29 25.15
N LEU A 140 -8.23 11.13 25.80
CA LEU A 140 -8.15 9.82 25.14
C LEU A 140 -9.34 9.59 24.21
N LEU A 141 -10.57 9.93 24.61
CA LEU A 141 -11.75 9.81 23.76
C LEU A 141 -11.69 10.77 22.57
N PHE A 142 -11.22 12.01 22.79
CA PHE A 142 -11.01 12.97 21.71
C PHE A 142 -9.98 12.45 20.71
N PHE A 143 -8.85 11.94 21.17
CA PHE A 143 -7.84 11.32 20.32
C PHE A 143 -8.39 10.11 19.55
N ALA A 144 -9.10 9.21 20.24
CA ALA A 144 -9.71 8.02 19.62
C ALA A 144 -10.74 8.41 18.56
N GLY A 145 -11.58 9.42 18.83
CA GLY A 145 -12.61 9.90 17.89
C GLY A 145 -12.06 10.61 16.66
N THR A 146 -10.92 11.31 16.81
CA THR A 146 -10.34 12.07 15.69
C THR A 146 -9.32 11.27 14.87
N GLU A 147 -8.52 10.45 15.53
CA GLU A 147 -7.40 9.75 14.87
C GLU A 147 -7.64 8.24 14.73
N GLY A 148 -8.25 7.61 15.72
CA GLY A 148 -8.47 6.16 15.70
C GLY A 148 -9.42 5.73 14.59
N LEU A 149 -10.54 6.42 14.43
CA LEU A 149 -11.52 6.12 13.37
C LEU A 149 -10.98 6.45 11.98
N ALA A 150 -10.26 7.58 11.83
CA ALA A 150 -9.63 7.94 10.56
C ALA A 150 -8.59 6.91 10.12
N SER A 151 -7.78 6.42 11.05
CA SER A 151 -6.79 5.37 10.79
C SER A 151 -7.41 4.05 10.35
N ILE A 152 -8.50 3.62 11.03
CA ILE A 152 -9.21 2.38 10.67
C ILE A 152 -9.84 2.51 9.27
N ARG A 153 -10.46 3.64 8.97
CA ARG A 153 -11.02 3.91 7.63
C ARG A 153 -9.93 3.86 6.57
N MET A 154 -8.84 4.58 6.77
CA MET A 154 -7.71 4.58 5.84
C MET A 154 -7.13 3.17 5.62
N GLN A 155 -6.93 2.38 6.67
CA GLN A 155 -6.48 0.99 6.52
C GLN A 155 -7.48 0.11 5.77
N THR A 156 -8.77 0.33 5.97
CA THR A 156 -9.81 -0.40 5.25
C THR A 156 -9.82 0.00 3.77
N GLU A 157 -9.73 1.28 3.46
CA GLU A 157 -9.64 1.79 2.09
C GLU A 157 -8.40 1.26 1.37
N LEU A 158 -7.22 1.27 2.02
CA LEU A 158 -5.99 0.70 1.49
C LEU A 158 -6.12 -0.81 1.24
N SER A 159 -6.71 -1.55 2.17
CA SER A 159 -6.93 -2.99 2.02
C SER A 159 -7.88 -3.32 0.85
N LEU A 160 -8.93 -2.51 0.67
CA LEU A 160 -9.84 -2.65 -0.47
C LEU A 160 -9.13 -2.32 -1.78
N ALA A 161 -8.35 -1.24 -1.84
CA ALA A 161 -7.57 -0.85 -2.99
C ALA A 161 -6.59 -1.97 -3.43
N HIS A 162 -5.84 -2.54 -2.50
CA HIS A 162 -4.98 -3.71 -2.77
C HIS A 162 -5.76 -4.92 -3.29
N GLY A 163 -6.93 -5.21 -2.73
CA GLY A 163 -7.77 -6.31 -3.18
C GLY A 163 -8.26 -6.11 -4.63
N ILE A 164 -8.66 -4.90 -4.98
CA ILE A 164 -9.07 -4.53 -6.34
C ILE A 164 -7.87 -4.64 -7.29
N GLN A 165 -6.73 -4.07 -6.95
CA GLN A 165 -5.49 -4.14 -7.74
C GLN A 165 -5.11 -5.60 -8.04
N ALA A 166 -5.05 -6.46 -7.03
CA ALA A 166 -4.70 -7.87 -7.20
C ALA A 166 -5.68 -8.64 -8.11
N THR A 167 -6.96 -8.24 -8.14
CA THR A 167 -7.96 -8.83 -9.00
C THR A 167 -7.87 -8.32 -10.44
N LEU A 168 -7.64 -7.02 -10.61
CA LEU A 168 -7.57 -6.40 -11.94
C LEU A 168 -6.26 -6.70 -12.65
N VAL A 169 -5.14 -6.77 -11.92
CA VAL A 169 -3.78 -6.89 -12.47
C VAL A 169 -3.04 -8.07 -11.82
N PRO A 170 -3.50 -9.32 -12.01
CA PRO A 170 -2.77 -10.48 -11.51
C PRO A 170 -1.45 -10.64 -12.25
N THR A 171 -0.48 -11.30 -11.60
CA THR A 171 0.72 -11.76 -12.32
C THR A 171 0.31 -12.67 -13.48
N ILE A 172 0.78 -12.36 -14.67
CA ILE A 172 0.57 -13.18 -15.87
C ILE A 172 1.67 -14.22 -15.94
N SER A 173 1.28 -15.47 -15.96
CA SER A 173 2.14 -16.61 -16.31
C SER A 173 1.28 -17.55 -17.14
N TYR A 174 1.37 -17.42 -18.44
CA TYR A 174 0.51 -18.11 -19.40
C TYR A 174 1.34 -18.79 -20.46
N GLN A 175 0.95 -19.99 -20.84
CA GLN A 175 1.57 -20.73 -21.94
C GLN A 175 0.51 -21.55 -22.67
N ASN A 176 0.56 -21.54 -24.00
CA ASN A 176 -0.17 -22.47 -24.85
C ASN A 176 0.77 -23.08 -25.88
N ALA A 177 0.24 -23.73 -26.92
CA ALA A 177 1.07 -24.38 -27.96
C ALA A 177 1.92 -23.39 -28.77
N SER A 178 1.51 -22.13 -28.88
CA SER A 178 2.14 -21.14 -29.76
C SER A 178 2.84 -20.01 -29.03
N PHE A 179 2.47 -19.73 -27.79
CA PHE A 179 2.92 -18.56 -27.06
C PHE A 179 3.22 -18.87 -25.59
N GLU A 180 4.26 -18.23 -25.08
CA GLU A 180 4.57 -18.14 -23.65
C GLU A 180 4.53 -16.66 -23.24
N LEU A 181 3.83 -16.31 -22.16
CA LEU A 181 3.74 -14.96 -21.65
C LEU A 181 4.08 -14.90 -20.17
N TYR A 182 4.78 -13.86 -19.81
CA TYR A 182 5.07 -13.53 -18.42
C TYR A 182 5.03 -12.02 -18.20
N GLY A 183 4.31 -11.58 -17.19
CA GLY A 183 4.20 -10.16 -16.88
C GLY A 183 3.78 -9.89 -15.46
N LYS A 184 4.24 -8.77 -14.96
CA LYS A 184 3.85 -8.23 -13.65
C LYS A 184 3.78 -6.72 -13.69
N SER A 185 2.93 -6.17 -12.85
CA SER A 185 2.90 -4.76 -12.48
C SER A 185 3.35 -4.59 -11.04
N ILE A 186 4.17 -3.59 -10.78
CA ILE A 186 4.61 -3.16 -9.45
C ILE A 186 4.08 -1.74 -9.25
N PRO A 187 3.00 -1.57 -8.48
CA PRO A 187 2.45 -0.26 -8.23
C PRO A 187 3.39 0.60 -7.38
N SER A 188 3.42 1.90 -7.63
CA SER A 188 4.17 2.90 -6.87
C SER A 188 3.48 3.29 -5.57
N THR A 189 2.16 3.14 -5.54
CA THR A 189 1.27 3.42 -4.41
C THR A 189 0.43 2.18 -4.08
N GLU A 190 -0.55 2.34 -3.20
CA GLU A 190 -1.46 1.27 -2.78
C GLU A 190 -2.35 0.76 -3.92
N MET A 191 -2.60 1.58 -4.92
CA MET A 191 -3.34 1.26 -6.12
C MET A 191 -2.79 2.07 -7.30
N GLY A 192 -2.17 1.37 -8.23
CA GLY A 192 -1.62 1.96 -9.44
C GLY A 192 -2.66 2.16 -10.54
N GLY A 193 -2.22 2.83 -11.63
CA GLY A 193 -2.96 3.00 -12.87
C GLY A 193 -2.63 1.97 -13.95
N ASP A 194 -1.56 1.22 -13.77
CA ASP A 194 -1.09 0.25 -14.75
C ASP A 194 -1.96 -1.00 -14.86
N LEU A 195 -2.23 -1.43 -16.06
CA LEU A 195 -3.01 -2.62 -16.39
C LEU A 195 -2.27 -3.50 -17.40
N ILE A 196 -2.11 -4.77 -17.09
CA ILE A 196 -1.64 -5.79 -18.01
C ILE A 196 -2.70 -6.89 -18.12
N ASP A 197 -2.95 -7.39 -19.32
CA ASP A 197 -3.90 -8.48 -19.51
C ASP A 197 -3.59 -9.32 -20.74
N VAL A 198 -4.08 -10.56 -20.74
CA VAL A 198 -4.00 -11.51 -21.83
C VAL A 198 -5.37 -12.15 -22.01
N ILE A 199 -5.83 -12.20 -23.24
CA ILE A 199 -7.14 -12.74 -23.60
C ILE A 199 -6.94 -13.77 -24.72
N GLU A 200 -7.29 -15.00 -24.46
CA GLU A 200 -7.39 -16.04 -25.46
C GLU A 200 -8.73 -15.90 -26.19
N SER A 201 -8.70 -15.95 -27.50
CA SER A 201 -9.90 -15.95 -28.33
C SER A 201 -9.79 -17.07 -29.39
N ASP A 202 -10.92 -17.47 -30.01
CA ASP A 202 -10.97 -18.56 -30.97
C ASP A 202 -9.89 -18.44 -32.05
N GLY A 203 -8.82 -19.23 -31.90
CA GLY A 203 -7.71 -19.27 -32.85
C GLY A 203 -6.67 -18.15 -32.72
N GLY A 204 -6.72 -17.34 -31.66
CA GLY A 204 -5.78 -16.22 -31.47
C GLY A 204 -5.56 -15.81 -30.03
N LEU A 205 -4.74 -14.81 -29.86
CA LEU A 205 -4.36 -14.23 -28.57
C LEU A 205 -4.34 -12.70 -28.70
N VAL A 206 -4.88 -12.02 -27.69
CA VAL A 206 -4.72 -10.57 -27.50
C VAL A 206 -3.96 -10.33 -26.21
N ALA A 207 -2.88 -9.58 -26.29
CA ALA A 207 -2.10 -9.14 -25.12
C ALA A 207 -2.04 -7.62 -25.15
N TYR A 208 -2.19 -6.97 -23.98
CA TYR A 208 -2.09 -5.53 -23.90
C TYR A 208 -1.53 -5.05 -22.58
N VAL A 209 -0.94 -3.87 -22.63
CA VAL A 209 -0.49 -3.06 -21.50
C VAL A 209 -1.16 -1.70 -21.64
N ALA A 210 -1.68 -1.17 -20.56
CA ALA A 210 -2.26 0.16 -20.50
C ALA A 210 -1.78 0.86 -19.23
N ASP A 211 -1.71 2.18 -19.31
CA ASP A 211 -1.46 3.04 -18.17
C ASP A 211 -2.55 4.12 -18.12
N ILE A 212 -3.13 4.29 -16.95
CA ILE A 212 -4.21 5.22 -16.68
C ILE A 212 -3.67 6.42 -15.93
N SER A 213 -3.86 7.60 -16.48
CA SER A 213 -3.45 8.84 -15.84
C SER A 213 -4.03 8.97 -14.43
N GLY A 214 -3.13 9.13 -13.43
CA GLY A 214 -3.51 9.25 -12.04
C GLY A 214 -3.39 7.92 -11.26
N HIS A 215 -3.74 7.96 -9.99
CA HIS A 215 -3.57 6.82 -9.08
C HIS A 215 -4.74 6.71 -8.08
N GLY A 216 -4.79 5.62 -7.34
CA GLY A 216 -5.80 5.40 -6.32
C GLY A 216 -7.14 4.91 -6.88
N LEU A 217 -8.21 5.09 -6.13
CA LEU A 217 -9.52 4.52 -6.43
C LEU A 217 -10.11 4.94 -7.79
N PRO A 218 -10.01 6.22 -8.23
CA PRO A 218 -10.49 6.61 -9.56
C PRO A 218 -9.76 5.88 -10.69
N ALA A 219 -8.42 5.75 -10.61
CA ALA A 219 -7.64 5.00 -11.59
C ALA A 219 -8.07 3.53 -11.63
N GLY A 220 -8.28 2.90 -10.47
CA GLY A 220 -8.78 1.53 -10.39
C GLY A 220 -10.17 1.32 -10.98
N GLN A 221 -11.06 2.29 -10.82
CA GLN A 221 -12.38 2.24 -11.48
C GLN A 221 -12.22 2.27 -12.99
N LEU A 222 -11.39 3.18 -13.52
CA LEU A 222 -11.15 3.30 -14.95
C LEU A 222 -10.43 2.07 -15.52
N MET A 223 -9.48 1.47 -14.77
CA MET A 223 -8.87 0.17 -15.11
C MET A 223 -9.91 -0.92 -15.28
N GLY A 224 -10.85 -1.04 -14.34
CA GLY A 224 -11.93 -2.02 -14.41
C GLY A 224 -12.82 -1.82 -15.64
N MET A 225 -13.18 -0.57 -15.96
CA MET A 225 -13.95 -0.21 -17.14
C MET A 225 -13.17 -0.53 -18.42
N LEU A 226 -11.92 -0.13 -18.53
CA LEU A 226 -11.03 -0.39 -19.65
C LEU A 226 -10.87 -1.91 -19.90
N LYS A 227 -10.53 -2.66 -18.85
CA LYS A 227 -10.40 -4.12 -18.93
C LYS A 227 -11.66 -4.80 -19.41
N THR A 228 -12.81 -4.40 -18.88
CA THR A 228 -14.11 -4.96 -19.29
C THR A 228 -14.44 -4.61 -20.74
N ALA A 229 -14.22 -3.37 -21.15
CA ALA A 229 -14.50 -2.92 -22.50
C ALA A 229 -13.62 -3.63 -23.54
N ILE A 230 -12.32 -3.78 -23.28
CA ILE A 230 -11.42 -4.51 -24.17
C ILE A 230 -11.80 -6.00 -24.24
N ARG A 231 -12.05 -6.64 -23.10
CA ARG A 231 -12.48 -8.05 -23.09
C ARG A 231 -13.77 -8.27 -23.87
N LEU A 232 -14.75 -7.38 -23.73
CA LEU A 232 -15.99 -7.43 -24.49
C LEU A 232 -15.73 -7.25 -25.99
N ALA A 233 -14.92 -6.28 -26.39
CA ALA A 233 -14.55 -6.05 -27.79
C ALA A 233 -13.88 -7.28 -28.42
N VAL A 234 -12.98 -7.94 -27.69
CA VAL A 234 -12.33 -9.19 -28.13
C VAL A 234 -13.34 -10.33 -28.25
N GLN A 235 -14.25 -10.50 -27.29
CA GLN A 235 -15.31 -11.50 -27.35
C GLN A 235 -16.26 -11.28 -28.56
N LEU A 236 -16.51 -10.02 -28.89
CA LEU A 236 -17.30 -9.64 -30.07
C LEU A 236 -16.47 -9.70 -31.37
N ARG A 237 -15.24 -10.18 -31.32
CA ARG A 237 -14.32 -10.31 -32.46
C ARG A 237 -14.07 -9.00 -33.22
N GLN A 238 -14.15 -7.88 -32.54
CA GLN A 238 -13.83 -6.60 -33.15
C GLN A 238 -12.35 -6.55 -33.59
N ALA A 239 -12.10 -5.90 -34.73
CA ALA A 239 -10.73 -5.58 -35.13
C ALA A 239 -10.11 -4.58 -34.11
N PRO A 240 -8.77 -4.56 -33.90
CA PRO A 240 -8.11 -3.70 -32.94
C PRO A 240 -8.54 -2.23 -33.04
N VAL A 241 -8.63 -1.69 -34.24
CA VAL A 241 -9.06 -0.30 -34.47
C VAL A 241 -10.49 -0.08 -33.94
N ALA A 242 -11.44 -0.94 -34.35
CA ALA A 242 -12.83 -0.82 -33.91
C ALA A 242 -12.98 -1.00 -32.39
N ALA A 243 -12.15 -1.86 -31.78
CA ALA A 243 -12.08 -2.03 -30.35
C ALA A 243 -11.61 -0.76 -29.65
N LEU A 244 -10.52 -0.15 -30.12
CA LEU A 244 -9.99 1.10 -29.56
C LEU A 244 -10.99 2.26 -29.68
N GLU A 245 -11.64 2.43 -30.84
CA GLU A 245 -12.65 3.47 -31.06
C GLU A 245 -13.89 3.27 -30.18
N SER A 246 -14.28 2.01 -29.94
CA SER A 246 -15.39 1.69 -29.04
C SER A 246 -15.04 1.97 -27.57
N VAL A 247 -13.84 1.60 -27.17
CA VAL A 247 -13.31 1.86 -25.81
C VAL A 247 -13.14 3.36 -25.58
N ASP A 248 -12.60 4.11 -26.56
CA ASP A 248 -12.42 5.56 -26.48
C ASP A 248 -13.74 6.27 -26.21
N ARG A 249 -14.78 5.92 -26.95
CA ARG A 249 -16.13 6.50 -26.76
C ARG A 249 -16.68 6.21 -25.36
N VAL A 250 -16.57 4.97 -24.89
CA VAL A 250 -17.06 4.58 -23.56
C VAL A 250 -16.29 5.31 -22.48
N LEU A 251 -14.96 5.39 -22.58
CA LEU A 251 -14.13 6.08 -21.60
C LEU A 251 -14.41 7.58 -21.57
N ALA A 252 -14.57 8.22 -22.73
CA ALA A 252 -14.84 9.65 -22.83
C ALA A 252 -16.11 10.06 -22.07
N ASP A 253 -17.13 9.20 -22.06
CA ASP A 253 -18.40 9.46 -21.37
C ASP A 253 -18.38 9.18 -19.86
N LEU A 254 -17.54 8.24 -19.41
CA LEU A 254 -17.60 7.71 -18.04
C LEU A 254 -16.49 8.22 -17.12
N LYS A 255 -15.37 8.69 -17.67
CA LYS A 255 -14.20 9.12 -16.89
C LYS A 255 -14.34 10.52 -16.29
N GLU A 256 -13.53 10.83 -15.30
CA GLU A 256 -13.32 12.21 -14.86
C GLU A 256 -12.63 13.04 -15.97
N ARG A 257 -12.89 14.34 -16.01
CA ARG A 257 -12.47 15.20 -17.15
C ARG A 257 -10.98 15.13 -17.51
N GLU A 258 -10.13 14.97 -16.53
CA GLU A 258 -8.66 15.01 -16.70
C GLU A 258 -8.04 13.61 -16.88
N MET A 259 -8.81 12.54 -16.79
CA MET A 259 -8.32 11.18 -16.93
C MET A 259 -8.26 10.74 -18.40
N PHE A 260 -7.28 9.95 -18.72
CA PHE A 260 -7.10 9.26 -20.01
C PHE A 260 -6.37 7.94 -19.78
N ALA A 261 -6.29 7.10 -20.80
CA ALA A 261 -5.52 5.88 -20.74
C ALA A 261 -4.60 5.75 -21.96
N THR A 262 -3.33 5.39 -21.73
CA THR A 262 -2.45 4.94 -22.80
C THR A 262 -2.63 3.44 -23.00
N LEU A 263 -2.41 2.92 -24.20
CA LEU A 263 -2.58 1.49 -24.49
C LEU A 263 -1.62 1.01 -25.58
N ALA A 264 -0.94 -0.12 -25.33
CA ALA A 264 -0.28 -0.94 -26.34
C ALA A 264 -0.98 -2.29 -26.44
N LEU A 265 -1.41 -2.67 -27.63
CA LEU A 265 -2.14 -3.91 -27.91
C LEU A 265 -1.45 -4.70 -29.02
N LEU A 266 -1.31 -6.01 -28.79
CA LEU A 266 -0.91 -7.02 -29.78
C LEU A 266 -2.04 -8.02 -29.99
N ARG A 267 -2.39 -8.32 -31.24
CA ARG A 267 -3.35 -9.35 -31.61
C ARG A 267 -2.72 -10.35 -32.57
N PHE A 268 -2.71 -11.59 -32.17
CA PHE A 268 -2.25 -12.74 -32.93
C PHE A 268 -3.47 -13.52 -33.42
N ASP A 269 -3.58 -13.76 -34.72
CA ASP A 269 -4.72 -14.46 -35.36
C ASP A 269 -4.33 -15.80 -36.03
N GLY A 270 -3.10 -16.26 -35.80
CA GLY A 270 -2.60 -17.50 -36.38
C GLY A 270 -2.10 -17.38 -37.82
N SER A 271 -2.14 -16.20 -38.44
CA SER A 271 -1.71 -15.96 -39.84
C SER A 271 -0.18 -15.88 -40.02
N GLY A 272 0.59 -15.91 -38.94
CA GLY A 272 2.04 -15.63 -38.98
C GLY A 272 2.36 -14.12 -38.93
N GLU A 273 1.36 -13.29 -38.81
CA GLU A 273 1.45 -11.85 -38.56
C GLU A 273 0.78 -11.50 -37.26
N THR A 274 1.29 -10.48 -36.59
CA THR A 274 0.58 -9.84 -35.47
C THR A 274 0.16 -8.43 -35.84
N GLU A 275 -1.06 -8.10 -35.51
CA GLU A 275 -1.59 -6.75 -35.62
C GLU A 275 -1.36 -6.00 -34.29
N TYR A 276 -0.80 -4.80 -34.37
CA TYR A 276 -0.56 -3.99 -33.19
C TYR A 276 -1.16 -2.59 -33.33
N ALA A 277 -1.57 -2.04 -32.20
CA ALA A 277 -2.05 -0.68 -32.07
C ALA A 277 -1.50 -0.03 -30.80
N LEU A 278 -1.18 1.25 -30.90
CA LEU A 278 -0.72 2.07 -29.77
C LEU A 278 -1.62 3.29 -29.66
N ALA A 279 -2.11 3.57 -28.46
CA ALA A 279 -2.83 4.80 -28.15
C ALA A 279 -2.05 5.58 -27.09
N GLY A 280 -1.15 6.48 -27.52
CA GLY A 280 -0.31 7.29 -26.64
C GLY A 280 0.67 6.50 -25.77
N HIS A 281 0.96 5.25 -26.08
CA HIS A 281 1.75 4.36 -25.24
C HIS A 281 3.20 4.22 -25.78
N PRO A 282 4.20 3.92 -24.92
CA PRO A 282 5.55 3.63 -25.35
C PRO A 282 5.60 2.54 -26.43
N PRO A 283 6.61 2.59 -27.33
CA PRO A 283 6.77 1.58 -28.39
C PRO A 283 6.89 0.16 -27.86
N ILE A 284 6.27 -0.80 -28.56
CA ILE A 284 6.48 -2.22 -28.31
C ILE A 284 7.87 -2.61 -28.85
N LEU A 285 8.68 -3.31 -28.07
CA LEU A 285 9.94 -3.85 -28.53
C LEU A 285 9.73 -5.26 -29.09
N HIS A 286 10.19 -5.47 -30.34
CA HIS A 286 10.13 -6.77 -31.03
C HIS A 286 11.56 -7.28 -31.31
N TYR A 287 12.00 -8.21 -30.46
CA TYR A 287 13.25 -8.94 -30.70
C TYR A 287 13.03 -10.02 -31.77
N ARG A 288 13.78 -9.96 -32.85
CA ARG A 288 13.76 -10.91 -33.97
C ARG A 288 14.87 -11.95 -33.78
N HIS A 289 14.50 -13.19 -33.54
CA HIS A 289 15.45 -14.27 -33.25
C HIS A 289 16.40 -14.54 -34.43
N GLY A 290 15.90 -14.44 -35.65
CA GLY A 290 16.69 -14.68 -36.87
C GLY A 290 17.82 -13.68 -37.09
N SER A 291 17.54 -12.39 -36.93
CA SER A 291 18.53 -11.30 -37.13
C SER A 291 19.24 -10.91 -35.83
N LYS A 292 18.76 -11.38 -34.66
CA LYS A 292 19.27 -11.06 -33.32
C LYS A 292 19.27 -9.56 -33.03
N ASP A 293 18.32 -8.84 -33.57
CA ASP A 293 18.12 -7.42 -33.36
C ASP A 293 16.74 -7.14 -32.75
N THR A 294 16.58 -5.96 -32.18
CA THR A 294 15.30 -5.52 -31.57
C THR A 294 14.80 -4.28 -32.30
N ALA A 295 13.63 -4.41 -32.91
CA ALA A 295 12.91 -3.29 -33.55
C ALA A 295 11.97 -2.60 -32.57
N ARG A 296 11.66 -1.32 -32.82
CA ARG A 296 10.64 -0.56 -32.13
C ARG A 296 9.38 -0.48 -33.00
N LEU A 297 8.28 -1.00 -32.50
CA LEU A 297 6.98 -0.86 -33.14
C LEU A 297 6.31 0.39 -32.56
N SER A 298 6.32 1.46 -33.34
CA SER A 298 5.85 2.79 -32.90
C SER A 298 4.64 3.23 -33.71
N MET A 299 3.75 3.97 -33.07
CA MET A 299 2.62 4.67 -33.68
C MET A 299 2.38 5.97 -32.90
N GLU A 300 2.16 7.05 -33.61
CA GLU A 300 1.82 8.35 -33.01
C GLU A 300 0.30 8.53 -33.03
N GLN A 301 -0.35 8.22 -31.94
CA GLN A 301 -1.79 8.32 -31.75
C GLN A 301 -2.09 8.85 -30.34
N LEU A 302 -3.22 9.49 -30.18
CA LEU A 302 -3.63 10.06 -28.90
C LEU A 302 -4.02 8.95 -27.90
N PRO A 303 -3.84 9.19 -26.59
CA PRO A 303 -4.38 8.33 -25.55
C PRO A 303 -5.91 8.20 -25.65
N LEU A 304 -6.41 7.07 -25.18
CA LEU A 304 -7.86 6.78 -25.11
C LEU A 304 -8.55 7.72 -24.14
N GLY A 305 -9.67 8.27 -24.56
CA GLY A 305 -10.48 9.17 -23.75
C GLY A 305 -9.90 10.59 -23.62
N LEU A 306 -8.76 10.91 -24.21
CA LEU A 306 -8.19 12.26 -24.15
C LEU A 306 -9.07 13.25 -24.93
N ILE A 307 -9.49 12.88 -26.13
CA ILE A 307 -10.40 13.64 -26.98
C ILE A 307 -11.51 12.70 -27.43
N PRO A 308 -12.83 13.03 -27.19
CA PRO A 308 -13.91 12.18 -27.60
C PRO A 308 -13.93 11.94 -29.10
N GLY A 309 -14.07 10.69 -29.54
CA GLY A 309 -14.15 10.31 -30.96
C GLY A 309 -12.79 10.27 -31.64
N GLY A 310 -11.75 9.92 -30.93
CA GLY A 310 -10.42 9.68 -31.49
C GLY A 310 -10.46 8.67 -32.64
N SER A 311 -9.64 8.91 -33.67
CA SER A 311 -9.44 7.97 -34.78
C SER A 311 -8.14 7.20 -34.53
N TYR A 312 -8.22 5.89 -34.64
CA TYR A 312 -7.10 4.98 -34.38
C TYR A 312 -6.74 4.21 -35.66
N ALA A 313 -5.53 3.71 -35.69
CA ALA A 313 -5.01 2.85 -36.74
C ALA A 313 -4.28 1.65 -36.11
N SER A 314 -4.09 0.63 -36.89
CA SER A 314 -3.24 -0.52 -36.55
C SER A 314 -2.22 -0.76 -37.65
N LYS A 315 -1.15 -1.48 -37.31
CA LYS A 315 -0.16 -1.97 -38.24
C LYS A 315 0.05 -3.47 -38.05
N ARG A 316 0.58 -4.13 -39.07
CA ARG A 316 0.94 -5.54 -39.00
C ARG A 316 2.45 -5.71 -39.09
N VAL A 317 2.96 -6.71 -38.37
CA VAL A 317 4.34 -7.14 -38.41
C VAL A 317 4.41 -8.66 -38.47
N ILE A 318 5.30 -9.15 -39.33
CA ILE A 318 5.59 -10.59 -39.44
C ILE A 318 6.42 -11.00 -38.21
N PHE A 319 6.14 -12.14 -37.64
CA PHE A 319 6.93 -12.74 -36.60
C PHE A 319 7.35 -14.15 -36.96
N SER A 320 8.38 -14.63 -36.28
CA SER A 320 8.94 -15.97 -36.47
C SER A 320 8.98 -16.70 -35.11
N PRO A 321 9.10 -18.03 -35.12
CA PRO A 321 9.35 -18.78 -33.90
C PRO A 321 10.55 -18.21 -33.12
N ARG A 322 10.45 -18.17 -31.80
CA ARG A 322 11.41 -17.61 -30.82
C ARG A 322 11.53 -16.10 -30.83
N ASP A 323 10.75 -15.36 -31.63
CA ASP A 323 10.64 -13.93 -31.50
C ASP A 323 10.06 -13.55 -30.15
N LEU A 324 10.43 -12.38 -29.65
CA LEU A 324 10.04 -11.87 -28.34
C LEU A 324 9.43 -10.49 -28.51
N PHE A 325 8.29 -10.27 -27.90
CA PHE A 325 7.66 -8.96 -27.76
C PHE A 325 7.74 -8.51 -26.32
N LEU A 326 8.07 -7.24 -26.10
CA LEU A 326 8.10 -6.60 -24.80
C LEU A 326 7.26 -5.34 -24.84
N MET A 327 6.30 -5.23 -23.94
CA MET A 327 5.49 -4.04 -23.67
C MET A 327 5.78 -3.55 -22.25
N VAL A 328 5.94 -2.24 -22.08
CA VAL A 328 6.26 -1.61 -20.79
C VAL A 328 5.50 -0.31 -20.65
N THR A 329 5.19 0.07 -19.42
CA THR A 329 4.72 1.41 -19.08
C THR A 329 5.90 2.37 -18.93
N ASP A 330 5.64 3.67 -18.99
CA ASP A 330 6.64 4.73 -18.89
C ASP A 330 7.34 4.76 -17.52
N GLY A 331 6.71 4.32 -16.44
CA GLY A 331 7.35 4.18 -15.14
C GLY A 331 8.57 3.25 -15.10
N ILE A 332 8.84 2.50 -16.19
CA ILE A 332 10.12 1.79 -16.38
C ILE A 332 11.11 2.65 -17.15
N THR A 333 10.68 3.27 -18.24
CA THR A 333 11.56 4.02 -19.15
C THR A 333 11.94 5.38 -18.60
N GLU A 334 11.10 6.00 -17.78
CA GLU A 334 11.29 7.32 -17.19
C GLU A 334 11.98 7.30 -15.82
N VAL A 335 12.39 6.13 -15.32
CA VAL A 335 13.22 6.07 -14.11
C VAL A 335 14.48 6.90 -14.31
N ALA A 336 14.64 7.94 -13.49
CA ALA A 336 15.76 8.85 -13.57
C ALA A 336 16.87 8.50 -12.57
N ASN A 337 18.11 8.66 -13.00
CA ASN A 337 19.29 8.52 -12.15
C ASN A 337 19.59 9.82 -11.38
N ALA A 338 20.67 9.83 -10.59
CA ALA A 338 21.10 11.01 -9.82
C ALA A 338 21.49 12.25 -10.66
N ARG A 339 21.59 12.10 -11.99
CA ARG A 339 21.87 13.17 -12.95
C ARG A 339 20.65 13.60 -13.75
N ASP A 340 19.46 13.10 -13.35
CA ASP A 340 18.19 13.34 -14.05
C ASP A 340 18.16 12.79 -15.49
N GLU A 341 18.94 11.73 -15.76
CA GLU A 341 18.93 11.02 -17.02
C GLU A 341 17.96 9.82 -16.91
N GLU A 342 17.05 9.69 -17.88
CA GLU A 342 16.09 8.58 -17.91
C GLU A 342 16.76 7.25 -18.28
N PHE A 343 16.20 6.15 -17.81
CA PHE A 343 16.60 4.80 -18.17
C PHE A 343 16.48 4.59 -19.69
N GLY A 344 15.35 4.91 -20.25
CA GLY A 344 15.06 5.04 -21.66
C GLY A 344 14.91 3.71 -22.40
N LEU A 345 14.25 3.79 -23.55
CA LEU A 345 13.98 2.63 -24.42
C LEU A 345 15.24 1.98 -24.98
N THR A 346 16.33 2.73 -25.15
CA THR A 346 17.58 2.18 -25.75
C THR A 346 18.23 1.15 -24.83
N ARG A 347 18.33 1.43 -23.53
CA ARG A 347 18.84 0.45 -22.54
C ARG A 347 17.94 -0.77 -22.44
N LEU A 348 16.62 -0.55 -22.46
CA LEU A 348 15.66 -1.65 -22.44
C LEU A 348 15.78 -2.56 -23.67
N GLN A 349 16.01 -1.95 -24.85
CA GLN A 349 16.24 -2.68 -26.11
C GLN A 349 17.53 -3.52 -26.07
N GLU A 350 18.60 -2.95 -25.52
CA GLU A 350 19.88 -3.65 -25.34
C GLU A 350 19.76 -4.83 -24.36
N LEU A 351 19.02 -4.62 -23.24
CA LEU A 351 18.72 -5.66 -22.27
C LEU A 351 17.94 -6.83 -22.87
N LEU A 352 16.87 -6.49 -23.60
CA LEU A 352 16.06 -7.51 -24.27
C LEU A 352 16.90 -8.31 -25.25
N THR A 353 17.72 -7.63 -26.07
CA THR A 353 18.61 -8.30 -27.03
C THR A 353 19.63 -9.21 -26.34
N ARG A 354 20.24 -8.76 -25.25
CA ARG A 354 21.24 -9.49 -24.47
C ARG A 354 20.68 -10.74 -23.82
N HIS A 355 19.44 -10.70 -23.36
CA HIS A 355 18.84 -11.76 -22.55
C HIS A 355 17.72 -12.52 -23.25
N ALA A 356 17.48 -12.28 -24.53
CA ALA A 356 16.36 -12.83 -25.31
C ALA A 356 16.19 -14.35 -25.25
N THR A 357 17.27 -15.10 -25.01
CA THR A 357 17.24 -16.57 -24.96
C THR A 357 16.93 -17.15 -23.58
N LYS A 358 16.85 -16.32 -22.54
CA LYS A 358 16.56 -16.75 -21.17
C LYS A 358 15.06 -17.01 -20.96
N ALA A 359 14.70 -17.67 -19.87
CA ALA A 359 13.30 -17.81 -19.47
C ALA A 359 12.65 -16.44 -19.24
N LEU A 360 11.36 -16.29 -19.57
CA LEU A 360 10.67 -15.00 -19.45
C LEU A 360 10.70 -14.42 -18.01
N PRO A 361 10.49 -15.23 -16.94
CA PRO A 361 10.64 -14.71 -15.58
C PRO A 361 12.05 -14.18 -15.28
N GLU A 362 13.10 -14.82 -15.81
CA GLU A 362 14.48 -14.38 -15.62
C GLU A 362 14.77 -13.07 -16.37
N ILE A 363 14.22 -12.91 -17.58
CA ILE A 363 14.33 -11.63 -18.32
C ILE A 363 13.65 -10.51 -17.53
N TRP A 364 12.48 -10.78 -16.98
CA TRP A 364 11.74 -9.84 -16.15
C TRP A 364 12.56 -9.43 -14.92
N ASP A 365 13.08 -10.40 -14.17
CA ASP A 365 13.87 -10.14 -12.95
C ASP A 365 15.14 -9.33 -13.25
N LEU A 366 15.89 -9.68 -14.31
CA LEU A 366 17.08 -8.94 -14.72
C LEU A 366 16.76 -7.51 -15.15
N THR A 367 15.69 -7.32 -15.91
CA THR A 367 15.26 -5.98 -16.33
C THR A 367 14.91 -5.14 -15.10
N MET A 368 14.10 -5.65 -14.19
CA MET A 368 13.70 -4.91 -12.99
C MET A 368 14.87 -4.68 -12.03
N GLN A 369 15.86 -5.57 -12.00
CA GLN A 369 17.08 -5.36 -11.23
C GLN A 369 17.89 -4.18 -11.78
N GLU A 370 18.10 -4.09 -13.09
CA GLU A 370 18.83 -2.98 -13.72
C GLU A 370 18.08 -1.64 -13.55
N VAL A 371 16.76 -1.63 -13.71
CA VAL A 371 15.91 -0.46 -13.48
C VAL A 371 16.05 0.06 -12.03
N ARG A 372 15.98 -0.83 -11.04
CA ARG A 372 16.13 -0.47 -9.61
C ARG A 372 17.54 0.02 -9.25
N GLN A 373 18.57 -0.49 -9.92
CA GLN A 373 19.94 -0.03 -9.73
C GLN A 373 20.17 1.34 -10.38
N TYR A 374 19.40 1.67 -11.40
CA TYR A 374 19.51 2.92 -12.13
C TYR A 374 18.90 4.11 -11.38
N GLY A 375 17.72 3.94 -10.79
CA GLY A 375 17.03 5.00 -10.05
C GLY A 375 15.90 4.50 -9.16
N LEU A 376 15.25 5.44 -8.48
CA LEU A 376 14.11 5.16 -7.62
C LEU A 376 12.82 5.07 -8.44
N GLN A 377 11.94 4.17 -8.05
CA GLN A 377 10.60 4.10 -8.61
C GLN A 377 9.81 5.37 -8.27
N GLN A 378 9.28 6.04 -9.28
CA GLN A 378 8.44 7.22 -9.15
C GLN A 378 7.00 6.96 -9.57
N ASP A 379 6.80 6.05 -10.53
CA ASP A 379 5.50 5.65 -11.05
C ASP A 379 5.35 4.13 -11.07
N ASP A 380 4.18 3.64 -11.47
CA ASP A 380 3.87 2.22 -11.60
C ASP A 380 4.77 1.58 -12.66
N GLN A 381 5.27 0.40 -12.38
CA GLN A 381 6.20 -0.30 -13.26
C GLN A 381 5.60 -1.60 -13.77
N SER A 382 5.14 -1.61 -15.01
CA SER A 382 4.57 -2.79 -15.64
C SER A 382 5.38 -3.24 -16.84
N LEU A 383 5.57 -4.57 -16.91
CA LEU A 383 6.30 -5.21 -17.99
C LEU A 383 5.63 -6.52 -18.35
N LEU A 384 5.29 -6.68 -19.64
CA LEU A 384 4.74 -7.90 -20.22
C LEU A 384 5.63 -8.40 -21.35
N LEU A 385 6.10 -9.63 -21.21
CA LEU A 385 6.88 -10.36 -22.19
C LEU A 385 6.00 -11.41 -22.88
N LEU A 386 6.15 -11.54 -24.19
CA LEU A 386 5.52 -12.57 -25.00
C LEU A 386 6.58 -13.21 -25.90
N ARG A 387 6.73 -14.53 -25.82
CA ARG A 387 7.57 -15.33 -26.72
C ARG A 387 6.72 -16.17 -27.64
N VAL A 388 7.05 -16.15 -28.93
CA VAL A 388 6.51 -17.09 -29.91
C VAL A 388 7.22 -18.44 -29.74
N LEU A 389 6.46 -19.49 -29.54
CA LEU A 389 7.03 -20.86 -29.44
C LEU A 389 7.23 -21.47 -30.82
N ASP A 390 8.17 -22.41 -30.92
CA ASP A 390 8.24 -23.27 -32.08
C ASP A 390 6.95 -24.11 -32.13
N PRO A 391 6.26 -24.20 -33.28
CA PRO A 391 5.11 -25.09 -33.38
C PRO A 391 5.60 -26.51 -33.00
N ALA A 392 4.95 -27.10 -31.99
CA ALA A 392 5.28 -28.47 -31.59
C ALA A 392 5.22 -29.34 -32.84
N ILE A 393 6.33 -29.98 -33.17
CA ILE A 393 6.32 -31.07 -34.18
C ILE A 393 5.32 -32.09 -33.62
N PRO A 394 4.19 -32.37 -34.32
CA PRO A 394 3.27 -33.40 -33.84
C PRO A 394 4.09 -34.67 -33.67
N LEU A 395 4.17 -35.17 -32.43
CA LEU A 395 4.68 -36.51 -32.22
C LEU A 395 3.82 -37.39 -33.10
N ALA A 396 4.44 -37.93 -34.16
CA ALA A 396 3.79 -38.89 -35.05
C ALA A 396 3.25 -40.04 -34.19
N THR A 397 1.93 -40.09 -34.08
CA THR A 397 1.18 -41.16 -33.44
C THR A 397 1.23 -42.41 -34.29
#